data_dff252f0851755bb7991933aa85f2d47
#
_entry.id   dff252f0851755bb7991933aa85f2d47
#
_cell.length_a   1.000
_cell.length_b   1.000
_cell.length_c   1.000
_cell.angle_alpha   90.00
_cell.angle_beta   90.00
_cell.angle_gamma   90.00
#
_symmetry.space_group_name_H-M   'P 1'
#
loop_
_entity.id
_entity.type
_entity.pdbx_description
1 polymer ?
#
loop_
_entity_poly.entity_id
_entity_poly.type
_entity_poly.pdbx_seq_one_letter_code
_entity_poly.pdbx_strand_id
1 'polypeptide(L)'
;MRAEVEDGGSGLGKEVLVDLNKTPFLNITWKVEKDLSGINEKSKKGHDFAARFFVVKKTGLTPLSNKAINYVFSSNEEIEDHWTSPYTKSSIDYVLSSTKNSLNEWVTVKTNVKEDYKKLHNLDVDILDGVATVSYTHLRAHETTN
;
A
#
# COMPACT_ATOMS: atom_id res chain seq x y z
N MET A 1 -8.78 11.94 3.89
CA MET A 1 -7.39 12.39 4.06
C MET A 1 -6.70 12.43 2.70
N ARG A 2 -5.93 13.45 2.49
CA ARG A 2 -5.18 13.63 1.24
C ARG A 2 -3.70 13.82 1.57
N ALA A 3 -2.84 13.01 0.96
CA ALA A 3 -1.41 13.20 1.01
C ALA A 3 -0.88 13.27 -0.42
N GLU A 4 0.05 14.17 -0.67
CA GLU A 4 0.69 14.35 -1.96
C GLU A 4 2.19 14.23 -1.78
N VAL A 5 2.82 13.32 -2.53
CA VAL A 5 4.26 13.12 -2.54
C VAL A 5 4.76 13.37 -3.96
N GLU A 6 5.61 14.36 -4.12
CA GLU A 6 6.31 14.64 -5.37
C GLU A 6 7.79 14.35 -5.18
N ASP A 7 8.37 13.64 -6.13
CA ASP A 7 9.81 13.36 -6.23
C ASP A 7 10.43 12.36 -5.26
N GLY A 8 11.26 11.57 -5.84
CA GLY A 8 11.94 10.38 -5.45
C GLY A 8 12.48 10.22 -4.04
N GLY A 9 12.39 9.03 -3.48
CA GLY A 9 13.07 8.60 -2.26
C GLY A 9 12.48 9.14 -0.97
N SER A 10 11.24 9.64 -0.97
CA SER A 10 10.62 10.17 0.25
C SER A 10 9.57 9.23 0.81
N GLY A 11 9.55 9.12 2.13
CA GLY A 11 8.49 8.45 2.87
C GLY A 11 7.71 9.47 3.68
N LEU A 12 6.38 9.32 3.72
CA LEU A 12 5.51 10.12 4.57
C LEU A 12 4.65 9.18 5.40
N GLY A 13 4.85 9.21 6.71
CA GLY A 13 4.02 8.48 7.67
C GLY A 13 3.14 9.43 8.45
N LYS A 14 1.91 9.05 8.74
CA LYS A 14 0.98 9.85 9.52
C LYS A 14 0.10 8.96 10.38
N GLU A 15 -0.01 9.28 11.66
CA GLU A 15 -1.01 8.71 12.54
C GLU A 15 -2.34 9.41 12.26
N VAL A 16 -3.33 8.64 11.81
CA VAL A 16 -4.64 9.14 11.47
C VAL A 16 -5.67 8.10 11.83
N LEU A 17 -6.65 8.48 12.61
CA LEU A 17 -7.79 7.62 12.89
C LEU A 17 -8.81 7.75 11.76
N VAL A 18 -9.03 6.66 11.05
CA VAL A 18 -10.00 6.60 9.96
C VAL A 18 -11.10 5.61 10.33
N ASP A 19 -12.34 6.07 10.37
CA ASP A 19 -13.50 5.21 10.59
C ASP A 19 -13.88 4.50 9.28
N LEU A 20 -13.49 3.24 9.17
CA LEU A 20 -13.73 2.44 7.97
C LEU A 20 -15.19 2.06 7.77
N ASN A 21 -16.04 2.24 8.77
CA ASN A 21 -17.48 2.05 8.60
C ASN A 21 -18.12 3.22 7.85
N LYS A 22 -17.52 4.40 7.94
CA LYS A 22 -17.96 5.60 7.22
C LYS A 22 -17.23 5.78 5.90
N THR A 23 -15.91 5.56 5.89
CA THR A 23 -15.04 5.78 4.71
C THR A 23 -14.14 4.59 4.47
N PRO A 24 -14.69 3.45 3.98
CA PRO A 24 -13.90 2.23 3.79
C PRO A 24 -13.03 2.25 2.54
N PHE A 25 -13.31 3.11 1.57
CA PHE A 25 -12.62 3.13 0.29
C PHE A 25 -11.39 4.02 0.31
N LEU A 26 -10.30 3.49 -0.20
CA LEU A 26 -9.05 4.21 -0.46
C LEU A 26 -8.90 4.38 -1.96
N ASN A 27 -8.72 5.62 -2.40
CA ASN A 27 -8.42 5.94 -3.79
C ASN A 27 -6.98 6.44 -3.87
N ILE A 28 -6.19 5.83 -4.73
CA ILE A 28 -4.79 6.21 -4.96
C ILE A 28 -4.62 6.55 -6.43
N THR A 29 -4.08 7.74 -6.70
CA THR A 29 -3.66 8.14 -8.05
C THR A 29 -2.14 8.20 -8.05
N TRP A 30 -1.51 7.37 -8.85
CA TRP A 30 -0.06 7.27 -8.93
C TRP A 30 0.44 7.04 -10.35
N LYS A 31 1.74 7.26 -10.53
CA LYS A 31 2.43 7.08 -11.80
C LYS A 31 3.81 6.50 -11.52
N VAL A 32 4.18 5.47 -12.25
CA VAL A 32 5.53 4.91 -12.25
C VAL A 32 6.12 5.09 -13.64
N GLU A 33 7.22 5.80 -13.73
CA GLU A 33 7.89 6.11 -15.00
C GLU A 33 8.85 5.03 -15.44
N LYS A 34 9.46 4.31 -14.47
CA LYS A 34 10.45 3.28 -14.72
C LYS A 34 10.16 2.06 -13.86
N ASP A 35 10.07 0.90 -14.49
CA ASP A 35 9.83 -0.34 -13.76
C ASP A 35 11.12 -0.89 -13.10
N LEU A 36 10.92 -1.78 -12.13
CA LEU A 36 11.95 -2.51 -11.44
C LEU A 36 11.85 -4.00 -11.78
N SER A 37 11.65 -4.30 -13.06
CA SER A 37 11.47 -5.66 -13.53
C SER A 37 12.71 -6.53 -13.31
N GLY A 38 12.49 -7.84 -13.20
CA GLY A 38 13.55 -8.82 -13.03
C GLY A 38 13.96 -9.08 -11.59
N ILE A 39 13.30 -8.50 -10.60
CA ILE A 39 13.52 -8.78 -9.18
C ILE A 39 12.38 -9.64 -8.61
N ASN A 40 12.68 -10.43 -7.59
CA ASN A 40 11.67 -11.19 -6.87
C ASN A 40 11.14 -10.35 -5.69
N GLU A 41 10.03 -9.67 -5.91
CA GLU A 41 9.41 -8.77 -4.94
C GLU A 41 8.90 -9.49 -3.67
N LYS A 42 8.77 -10.80 -3.71
CA LYS A 42 8.34 -11.63 -2.57
C LYS A 42 9.49 -12.00 -1.63
N SER A 43 10.73 -11.74 -2.02
CA SER A 43 11.93 -12.01 -1.23
C SER A 43 12.44 -10.75 -0.52
N LYS A 44 13.21 -10.92 0.55
CA LYS A 44 13.84 -9.79 1.24
C LYS A 44 14.77 -8.99 0.33
N LYS A 45 15.56 -9.68 -0.50
CA LYS A 45 16.51 -9.06 -1.41
C LYS A 45 15.84 -8.24 -2.51
N GLY A 46 14.69 -8.70 -2.99
CA GLY A 46 13.95 -8.06 -4.07
C GLY A 46 12.69 -7.33 -3.62
N HIS A 47 12.50 -7.13 -2.31
CA HIS A 47 11.33 -6.43 -1.77
C HIS A 47 11.45 -4.93 -2.00
N ASP A 48 11.35 -4.55 -3.26
CA ASP A 48 11.50 -3.19 -3.72
C ASP A 48 10.39 -2.86 -4.72
N PHE A 49 9.66 -1.80 -4.43
CA PHE A 49 8.53 -1.34 -5.23
C PHE A 49 8.72 0.13 -5.58
N ALA A 50 8.35 0.49 -6.79
CA ALA A 50 8.46 1.89 -7.24
C ALA A 50 7.56 2.81 -6.41
N ALA A 51 6.42 2.30 -5.96
CA ALA A 51 5.50 3.04 -5.12
C ALA A 51 4.74 2.08 -4.20
N ARG A 52 4.49 2.51 -2.97
CA ARG A 52 3.70 1.75 -2.01
C ARG A 52 2.99 2.65 -1.01
N PHE A 53 1.86 2.16 -0.54
CA PHE A 53 1.03 2.82 0.44
C PHE A 53 0.65 1.83 1.54
N PHE A 54 1.03 2.16 2.77
CA PHE A 54 0.73 1.33 3.94
C PHE A 54 -0.50 1.84 4.67
N VAL A 55 -1.33 0.90 5.11
CA VAL A 55 -2.35 1.14 6.13
C VAL A 55 -2.03 0.27 7.33
N VAL A 56 -2.24 0.80 8.52
CA VAL A 56 -1.84 0.14 9.76
C VAL A 56 -2.98 0.10 10.76
N LYS A 57 -3.20 -1.10 11.32
CA LYS A 57 -4.11 -1.32 12.44
C LYS A 57 -3.31 -1.78 13.66
N LYS A 58 -3.41 -1.06 14.74
CA LYS A 58 -2.83 -1.45 16.03
C LYS A 58 -3.73 -2.49 16.69
N THR A 59 -3.19 -3.69 16.93
CA THR A 59 -3.95 -4.79 17.53
C THR A 59 -3.48 -5.17 18.92
N GLY A 60 -2.48 -4.47 19.45
CA GLY A 60 -1.91 -4.74 20.79
C GLY A 60 -1.09 -3.58 21.29
N LEU A 61 -0.37 -3.80 22.39
CA LEU A 61 0.38 -2.77 23.10
C LEU A 61 1.78 -2.51 22.52
N THR A 62 2.25 -3.37 21.62
CA THR A 62 3.59 -3.24 21.02
C THR A 62 3.49 -3.02 19.50
N PRO A 63 4.49 -2.36 18.89
CA PRO A 63 4.54 -2.22 17.43
C PRO A 63 4.57 -3.57 16.69
N LEU A 64 5.06 -4.63 17.33
CA LEU A 64 5.11 -5.98 16.75
C LEU A 64 3.73 -6.60 16.54
N SER A 65 2.72 -6.11 17.22
CA SER A 65 1.34 -6.59 17.10
C SER A 65 0.53 -5.82 16.05
N ASN A 66 1.10 -4.80 15.41
CA ASN A 66 0.41 -4.05 14.36
C ASN A 66 0.17 -4.93 13.14
N LYS A 67 -1.00 -4.78 12.52
CA LYS A 67 -1.36 -5.47 11.28
C LYS A 67 -1.41 -4.45 10.15
N ALA A 68 -0.57 -4.65 9.14
CA ALA A 68 -0.47 -3.72 8.02
C ALA A 68 -0.87 -4.37 6.70
N ILE A 69 -1.38 -3.57 5.79
CA ILE A 69 -1.48 -3.91 4.38
C ILE A 69 -0.59 -2.93 3.62
N ASN A 70 0.32 -3.46 2.83
CA ASN A 70 1.20 -2.70 1.96
C ASN A 70 0.63 -2.77 0.53
N TYR A 71 -0.09 -1.74 0.14
CA TYR A 71 -0.57 -1.63 -1.24
C TYR A 71 0.58 -1.20 -2.13
N VAL A 72 0.86 -1.97 -3.17
CA VAL A 72 2.05 -1.77 -3.99
C VAL A 72 1.72 -1.53 -5.46
N PHE A 73 2.57 -0.75 -6.11
CA PHE A 73 2.69 -0.70 -7.55
C PHE A 73 3.82 -1.65 -7.93
N SER A 74 3.45 -2.84 -8.39
CA SER A 74 4.40 -3.91 -8.66
C SER A 74 5.03 -3.77 -10.05
N SER A 75 6.27 -4.23 -10.18
CA SER A 75 6.94 -4.34 -11.48
C SER A 75 6.96 -5.76 -12.04
N ASN A 76 6.65 -6.76 -11.22
CA ASN A 76 6.80 -8.17 -11.61
C ASN A 76 5.57 -9.04 -11.40
N GLU A 77 4.64 -8.60 -10.55
CA GLU A 77 3.47 -9.39 -10.18
C GLU A 77 2.19 -8.83 -10.80
N GLU A 78 1.13 -9.62 -10.75
CA GLU A 78 -0.18 -9.24 -11.32
C GLU A 78 -1.05 -8.47 -10.32
N ILE A 79 -1.96 -7.66 -10.82
CA ILE A 79 -2.96 -6.97 -9.99
C ILE A 79 -3.77 -8.01 -9.21
N GLU A 80 -4.03 -7.72 -7.94
CA GLU A 80 -4.69 -8.56 -6.93
C GLU A 80 -3.84 -9.66 -6.33
N ASP A 81 -2.63 -9.90 -6.83
CA ASP A 81 -1.69 -10.79 -6.16
C ASP A 81 -1.35 -10.25 -4.78
N HIS A 82 -1.16 -11.14 -3.83
CA HIS A 82 -0.79 -10.78 -2.47
C HIS A 82 0.04 -11.88 -1.84
N TRP A 83 0.87 -11.50 -0.90
CA TRP A 83 1.72 -12.41 -0.14
C TRP A 83 2.11 -11.79 1.20
N THR A 84 2.47 -12.65 2.14
CA THR A 84 3.01 -12.17 3.42
C THR A 84 4.37 -11.53 3.20
N SER A 85 4.60 -10.37 3.83
CA SER A 85 5.88 -9.69 3.75
C SER A 85 7.03 -10.63 4.14
N PRO A 86 8.17 -10.60 3.41
CA PRO A 86 9.33 -11.40 3.77
C PRO A 86 10.01 -10.92 5.07
N TYR A 87 9.66 -9.73 5.55
CA TYR A 87 10.23 -9.15 6.77
C TYR A 87 9.42 -9.44 8.02
N THR A 88 8.11 -9.58 7.90
CA THR A 88 7.21 -9.79 9.05
C THR A 88 5.90 -10.43 8.61
N LYS A 89 5.40 -11.33 9.43
CA LYS A 89 4.08 -11.95 9.23
C LYS A 89 2.92 -10.98 9.50
N SER A 90 3.20 -9.84 10.10
CA SER A 90 2.19 -8.83 10.44
C SER A 90 1.84 -7.90 9.28
N SER A 91 2.53 -8.00 8.16
CA SER A 91 2.28 -7.19 6.97
C SER A 91 2.02 -8.09 5.75
N ILE A 92 1.05 -7.69 4.95
CA ILE A 92 0.73 -8.36 3.69
C ILE A 92 0.89 -7.37 2.56
N ASP A 93 1.65 -7.76 1.53
CA ASP A 93 1.80 -6.99 0.30
C ASP A 93 0.63 -7.33 -0.64
N TYR A 94 -0.02 -6.32 -1.17
CA TYR A 94 -1.17 -6.45 -2.06
C TYR A 94 -1.01 -5.55 -3.28
N VAL A 95 -1.05 -6.14 -4.47
CA VAL A 95 -0.81 -5.43 -5.73
C VAL A 95 -2.07 -4.72 -6.19
N LEU A 96 -2.05 -3.38 -6.21
CA LEU A 96 -3.14 -2.56 -6.77
C LEU A 96 -2.87 -2.14 -8.21
N SER A 97 -1.61 -1.97 -8.58
CA SER A 97 -1.21 -1.63 -9.94
C SER A 97 0.06 -2.38 -10.32
N SER A 98 0.26 -2.58 -11.61
CA SER A 98 1.42 -3.27 -12.14
C SER A 98 1.94 -2.57 -13.38
N THR A 99 3.27 -2.49 -13.53
CA THR A 99 3.90 -1.95 -14.74
C THR A 99 3.63 -2.81 -15.97
N LYS A 100 3.13 -4.04 -15.79
CA LYS A 100 2.64 -4.87 -16.90
C LYS A 100 1.40 -4.28 -17.57
N ASN A 101 0.62 -3.49 -16.83
CA ASN A 101 -0.63 -2.89 -17.31
C ASN A 101 -0.48 -1.39 -17.58
N SER A 102 0.34 -0.69 -16.78
CA SER A 102 0.46 0.76 -16.81
C SER A 102 1.88 1.19 -16.51
N LEU A 103 2.52 1.84 -17.44
CA LEU A 103 3.86 2.40 -17.26
C LEU A 103 3.88 3.79 -17.86
N ASN A 104 4.48 4.73 -17.16
CA ASN A 104 4.61 6.12 -17.58
C ASN A 104 3.27 6.82 -17.85
N GLU A 105 2.25 6.45 -17.10
CA GLU A 105 0.93 7.08 -17.15
C GLU A 105 0.29 7.13 -15.77
N TRP A 106 -0.56 8.12 -15.56
CA TRP A 106 -1.33 8.22 -14.32
C TRP A 106 -2.45 7.20 -14.29
N VAL A 107 -2.54 6.47 -13.19
CA VAL A 107 -3.64 5.54 -12.95
C VAL A 107 -4.27 5.82 -11.60
N THR A 108 -5.58 5.70 -11.52
CA THR A 108 -6.33 5.78 -10.28
C THR A 108 -6.89 4.42 -9.95
N VAL A 109 -6.60 3.96 -8.74
CA VAL A 109 -7.08 2.67 -8.24
C VAL A 109 -7.89 2.90 -6.97
N LYS A 110 -8.84 2.01 -6.74
CA LYS A 110 -9.75 2.07 -5.59
C LYS A 110 -9.81 0.70 -4.93
N THR A 111 -9.71 0.68 -3.61
CA THR A 111 -9.86 -0.56 -2.84
C THR A 111 -10.68 -0.31 -1.59
N ASN A 112 -11.39 -1.34 -1.14
CA ASN A 112 -12.11 -1.32 0.14
C ASN A 112 -11.20 -1.85 1.24
N VAL A 113 -10.64 -0.96 2.05
CA VAL A 113 -9.67 -1.30 3.09
C VAL A 113 -10.28 -2.23 4.15
N LYS A 114 -11.53 -2.00 4.50
CA LYS A 114 -12.22 -2.85 5.49
C LYS A 114 -12.34 -4.30 4.98
N GLU A 115 -12.76 -4.48 3.74
CA GLU A 115 -12.83 -5.80 3.11
C GLU A 115 -11.45 -6.43 2.96
N ASP A 116 -10.44 -5.66 2.62
CA ASP A 116 -9.08 -6.15 2.46
C ASP A 116 -8.53 -6.68 3.79
N TYR A 117 -8.77 -5.99 4.90
CA TYR A 117 -8.37 -6.51 6.22
C TYR A 117 -9.07 -7.83 6.55
N LYS A 118 -10.34 -7.96 6.22
CA LYS A 118 -11.07 -9.21 6.44
C LYS A 118 -10.51 -10.34 5.58
N LYS A 119 -10.26 -10.07 4.31
CA LYS A 119 -9.74 -11.03 3.34
C LYS A 119 -8.29 -11.45 3.66
N LEU A 120 -7.42 -10.49 3.95
CA LEU A 120 -5.97 -10.74 4.08
C LEU A 120 -5.53 -11.10 5.49
N HIS A 121 -6.11 -10.47 6.51
CA HIS A 121 -5.74 -10.68 7.91
C HIS A 121 -6.82 -11.40 8.73
N ASN A 122 -7.97 -11.66 8.15
CA ASN A 122 -9.15 -12.20 8.86
C ASN A 122 -9.55 -11.33 10.06
N LEU A 123 -9.46 -10.02 9.90
CA LEU A 123 -9.78 -9.04 10.93
C LEU A 123 -10.94 -8.15 10.52
N ASP A 124 -11.84 -7.90 11.45
CA ASP A 124 -12.86 -6.86 11.31
C ASP A 124 -12.29 -5.56 11.88
N VAL A 125 -11.91 -4.63 11.00
CA VAL A 125 -11.31 -3.36 11.39
C VAL A 125 -12.32 -2.25 11.21
N ASP A 126 -12.66 -1.59 12.31
CA ASP A 126 -13.55 -0.43 12.31
C ASP A 126 -12.77 0.88 12.21
N ILE A 127 -11.65 0.98 12.94
CA ILE A 127 -10.81 2.18 12.99
C ILE A 127 -9.40 1.81 12.54
N LEU A 128 -8.95 2.51 11.51
CA LEU A 128 -7.57 2.45 11.04
C LEU A 128 -6.72 3.44 11.84
N ASP A 129 -5.50 3.05 12.22
CA ASP A 129 -4.68 3.84 13.14
C ASP A 129 -3.60 4.68 12.45
N GLY A 130 -3.21 4.31 11.24
CA GLY A 130 -2.16 5.03 10.55
C GLY A 130 -2.06 4.71 9.07
N VAL A 131 -1.37 5.60 8.37
CA VAL A 131 -1.07 5.45 6.94
C VAL A 131 0.35 5.94 6.68
N ALA A 132 0.99 5.39 5.66
CA ALA A 132 2.30 5.82 5.22
C ALA A 132 2.48 5.60 3.72
N THR A 133 3.20 6.51 3.07
CA THR A 133 3.56 6.38 1.66
C THR A 133 5.07 6.29 1.52
N VAL A 134 5.54 5.48 0.59
CA VAL A 134 6.96 5.44 0.21
C VAL A 134 7.04 5.44 -1.32
N SER A 135 7.89 6.29 -1.84
CA SER A 135 8.09 6.44 -3.29
C SER A 135 9.57 6.59 -3.60
N TYR A 136 10.02 5.93 -4.66
CA TYR A 136 11.41 5.99 -5.14
C TYR A 136 11.55 6.68 -6.50
N THR A 137 10.46 7.09 -7.12
CA THR A 137 10.44 7.76 -8.42
C THR A 137 9.45 8.91 -8.40
N HIS A 138 9.34 9.65 -9.51
CA HIS A 138 8.34 10.72 -9.65
C HIS A 138 6.95 10.17 -9.35
N LEU A 139 6.44 10.50 -8.19
CA LEU A 139 5.17 10.01 -7.70
C LEU A 139 4.31 11.16 -7.24
N ARG A 140 3.11 11.24 -7.78
CA ARG A 140 2.01 11.94 -7.15
C ARG A 140 1.04 10.90 -6.64
N ALA A 141 0.94 10.77 -5.32
CA ALA A 141 -0.10 9.98 -4.70
C ALA A 141 -1.14 10.95 -4.14
N HIS A 142 -2.33 10.92 -4.71
CA HIS A 142 -3.51 11.54 -4.15
C HIS A 142 -4.30 10.46 -3.45
N GLU A 143 -4.41 10.58 -2.15
CA GLU A 143 -5.13 9.63 -1.33
C GLU A 143 -6.39 10.30 -0.82
N THR A 144 -7.52 9.81 -1.26
CA THR A 144 -8.80 10.18 -0.69
C THR A 144 -9.48 8.93 -0.18
N THR A 145 -9.86 8.94 1.09
CA THR A 145 -10.74 7.93 1.67
C THR A 145 -12.16 8.42 1.55
N ASN A 146 -12.97 7.68 0.84
CA ASN A 146 -14.39 7.93 0.70
C ASN A 146 -15.19 6.75 1.18
#